data_390c098792bec43eab9978ee689512bc
#
_entry.id   390c098792bec43eab9978ee689512bc
#
_cell.length_a   1.000
_cell.length_b   1.000
_cell.length_c   1.000
_cell.angle_alpha   90.00
_cell.angle_beta   90.00
_cell.angle_gamma   90.00
#
_symmetry.space_group_name_H-M   'P 1'
#
loop_
_entity.id
_entity.type
_entity.pdbx_description
1 polymer ?
#
loop_
_entity_poly.entity_id
_entity_poly.type
_entity_poly.pdbx_seq_one_letter_code
_entity_poly.pdbx_strand_id
1 'polypeptide(L)'
;MKKIKILIPIYNDWESLIKLLDEINKVISDIKNTEFDCMIVNDASTIKSTEIKVPKNIKKIEIFNMKQNRGHARCNAFAIRYLSKKGNFDHLIVMDGDGEDRPEEIKYLVNQALEDQEVSVVAKRVKRS
;
A
#
# COMPACT_ATOMS: atom_id res chain seq x y z
N MET A 1 -3.51 12.36 15.72
CA MET A 1 -3.94 11.43 14.65
C MET A 1 -2.74 10.79 14.01
N LYS A 2 -2.75 9.48 13.88
CA LYS A 2 -1.67 8.78 13.21
C LYS A 2 -1.87 8.79 11.72
N LYS A 3 -0.78 8.85 10.97
CA LYS A 3 -0.82 8.80 9.52
C LYS A 3 -0.12 7.55 9.04
N ILE A 4 -0.84 6.71 8.31
CA ILE A 4 -0.32 5.47 7.77
C ILE A 4 -0.33 5.53 6.25
N LYS A 5 0.82 5.23 5.66
CA LYS A 5 0.96 5.16 4.22
C LYS A 5 1.01 3.68 3.82
N ILE A 6 0.24 3.29 2.83
CA ILE A 6 0.23 1.92 2.32
C ILE A 6 0.87 1.94 0.94
N LEU A 7 1.92 1.16 0.78
CA LEU A 7 2.70 1.09 -0.45
C LEU A 7 2.39 -0.22 -1.17
N ILE A 8 1.98 -0.12 -2.43
CA ILE A 8 1.59 -1.29 -3.22
C ILE A 8 2.25 -1.24 -4.59
N PRO A 9 3.22 -2.12 -4.87
CA PRO A 9 3.79 -2.21 -6.20
C PRO A 9 2.89 -3.07 -7.09
N ILE A 10 2.73 -2.69 -8.35
CA ILE A 10 1.95 -3.49 -9.29
C ILE A 10 2.64 -3.55 -10.65
N TYR A 11 2.33 -4.61 -11.38
CA TYR A 11 2.70 -4.74 -12.78
C TYR A 11 1.53 -5.43 -13.48
N ASN A 12 0.78 -4.67 -14.27
CA ASN A 12 -0.38 -5.14 -15.04
C ASN A 12 -1.60 -5.65 -14.25
N ASP A 13 -1.46 -5.88 -12.96
CA ASP A 13 -2.54 -6.44 -12.14
C ASP A 13 -3.51 -5.38 -11.61
N TRP A 14 -4.07 -4.58 -12.51
CA TRP A 14 -4.95 -3.49 -12.10
C TRP A 14 -6.23 -3.98 -11.41
N GLU A 15 -6.79 -5.10 -11.88
CA GLU A 15 -8.00 -5.65 -11.26
C GLU A 15 -7.73 -6.12 -9.83
N SER A 16 -6.60 -6.79 -9.63
CA SER A 16 -6.20 -7.24 -8.29
C SER A 16 -5.97 -6.05 -7.37
N LEU A 17 -5.38 -4.98 -7.91
CA LEU A 17 -5.17 -3.77 -7.14
C LEU A 17 -6.49 -3.18 -6.67
N ILE A 18 -7.47 -3.10 -7.56
CA ILE A 18 -8.78 -2.53 -7.20
C ILE A 18 -9.44 -3.36 -6.12
N LYS A 19 -9.34 -4.69 -6.22
CA LYS A 19 -9.87 -5.57 -5.18
C LYS A 19 -9.16 -5.35 -3.85
N LEU A 20 -7.85 -5.21 -3.88
CA LEU A 20 -7.07 -4.97 -2.67
C LEU A 20 -7.46 -3.66 -2.02
N LEU A 21 -7.61 -2.61 -2.81
CA LEU A 21 -8.02 -1.30 -2.28
C LEU A 21 -9.39 -1.39 -1.61
N ASP A 22 -10.32 -2.15 -2.20
CA ASP A 22 -11.63 -2.34 -1.63
C ASP A 22 -11.55 -3.11 -0.29
N GLU A 23 -10.70 -4.13 -0.23
CA GLU A 23 -10.49 -4.89 1.00
C GLU A 23 -9.86 -4.02 2.09
N ILE A 24 -8.87 -3.22 1.72
CA ILE A 24 -8.25 -2.28 2.67
C ILE A 24 -9.31 -1.33 3.22
N ASN A 25 -10.14 -0.79 2.32
CA ASN A 25 -11.18 0.14 2.71
C ASN A 25 -12.12 -0.47 3.75
N LYS A 26 -12.48 -1.73 3.57
CA LYS A 26 -13.35 -2.42 4.52
C LYS A 26 -12.66 -2.64 5.86
N VAL A 27 -11.41 -3.07 5.83
CA VAL A 27 -10.67 -3.36 7.06
C VAL A 27 -10.49 -2.12 7.92
N ILE A 28 -10.21 -0.97 7.29
CA ILE A 28 -9.93 0.25 8.05
C ILE A 28 -11.17 1.06 8.39
N SER A 29 -12.36 0.57 8.02
CA SER A 29 -13.59 1.33 8.16
C SER A 29 -13.93 1.71 9.60
N ASP A 30 -13.52 0.87 10.56
CA ASP A 30 -13.81 1.11 11.97
C ASP A 30 -12.59 1.63 12.76
N ILE A 31 -11.50 1.95 12.07
CA ILE A 31 -10.32 2.46 12.76
C ILE A 31 -10.41 3.98 12.84
N LYS A 32 -10.37 4.49 14.06
CA LYS A 32 -10.53 5.93 14.30
C LYS A 32 -9.20 6.59 14.60
N ASN A 33 -9.17 7.90 14.47
CA ASN A 33 -7.98 8.73 14.74
C ASN A 33 -6.76 8.33 13.91
N THR A 34 -7.01 7.81 12.70
CA THR A 34 -5.94 7.38 11.82
C THR A 34 -6.30 7.78 10.39
N GLU A 35 -5.31 8.33 9.69
CA GLU A 35 -5.48 8.73 8.31
C GLU A 35 -4.70 7.75 7.45
N PHE A 36 -5.33 7.21 6.42
CA PHE A 36 -4.71 6.24 5.52
C PHE A 36 -4.57 6.81 4.12
N ASP A 37 -3.35 6.77 3.59
CA ASP A 37 -3.07 7.14 2.21
C ASP A 37 -2.42 5.94 1.53
N CYS A 38 -2.62 5.80 0.22
CA CYS A 38 -1.99 4.74 -0.55
C CYS A 38 -1.06 5.32 -1.59
N MET A 39 0.07 4.67 -1.80
CA MET A 39 0.95 4.94 -2.93
C MET A 39 1.08 3.67 -3.75
N ILE A 40 0.67 3.76 -5.02
CA ILE A 40 0.77 2.66 -5.95
C ILE A 40 2.03 2.89 -6.76
N VAL A 41 2.92 1.91 -6.81
CA VAL A 41 4.11 2.00 -7.66
C VAL A 41 3.86 1.14 -8.88
N ASN A 42 3.64 1.80 -10.01
CA ASN A 42 3.40 1.11 -11.26
C ASN A 42 4.75 0.78 -11.88
N ASP A 43 5.08 -0.50 -11.93
CA ASP A 43 6.39 -0.99 -12.38
C ASP A 43 6.44 -1.09 -13.90
N ALA A 44 6.09 0.00 -14.58
CA ALA A 44 6.08 0.10 -16.04
C ALA A 44 5.14 -0.92 -16.69
N SER A 45 3.90 -0.95 -16.19
CA SER A 45 2.88 -1.84 -16.74
C SER A 45 2.68 -1.58 -18.23
N THR A 46 2.45 -2.65 -18.97
CA THR A 46 2.15 -2.56 -20.40
C THR A 46 0.66 -2.45 -20.65
N ILE A 47 -0.16 -2.83 -19.68
CA ILE A 47 -1.60 -2.72 -19.75
C ILE A 47 -2.02 -1.42 -19.08
N LYS A 48 -2.84 -0.65 -19.80
CA LYS A 48 -3.28 0.64 -19.29
C LYS A 48 -4.20 0.46 -18.08
N SER A 49 -4.01 1.30 -17.08
CA SER A 49 -4.85 1.27 -15.90
C SER A 49 -6.29 1.62 -16.22
N THR A 50 -7.22 0.96 -15.56
CA THR A 50 -8.60 1.41 -15.55
C THR A 50 -8.69 2.56 -14.54
N GLU A 51 -9.80 3.25 -14.52
CA GLU A 51 -10.00 4.34 -13.59
C GLU A 51 -10.02 3.80 -12.15
N ILE A 52 -9.23 4.39 -11.27
CA ILE A 52 -9.18 3.97 -9.88
C ILE A 52 -9.89 5.02 -9.06
N LYS A 53 -10.98 4.62 -8.41
CA LYS A 53 -11.71 5.53 -7.53
C LYS A 53 -11.14 5.42 -6.13
N VAL A 54 -11.01 6.54 -5.45
CA VAL A 54 -10.50 6.55 -4.07
C VAL A 54 -11.61 6.08 -3.15
N PRO A 55 -11.43 4.94 -2.45
CA PRO A 55 -12.46 4.47 -1.52
C PRO A 55 -12.66 5.44 -0.36
N LYS A 56 -13.82 5.33 0.27
CA LYS A 56 -14.27 6.29 1.27
C LYS A 56 -13.30 6.48 2.43
N ASN A 57 -12.70 5.40 2.91
CA ASN A 57 -11.86 5.45 4.10
C ASN A 57 -10.38 5.70 3.80
N ILE A 58 -10.01 5.78 2.54
CA ILE A 58 -8.65 6.11 2.11
C ILE A 58 -8.66 7.58 1.71
N LYS A 59 -7.78 8.36 2.29
CA LYS A 59 -7.79 9.80 2.03
C LYS A 59 -7.39 10.13 0.60
N LYS A 60 -6.32 9.51 0.12
CA LYS A 60 -5.88 9.73 -1.26
C LYS A 60 -5.08 8.54 -1.77
N ILE A 61 -5.00 8.43 -3.08
CA ILE A 61 -4.20 7.43 -3.75
C ILE A 61 -3.30 8.16 -4.73
N GLU A 62 -1.99 7.93 -4.60
CA GLU A 62 -1.02 8.47 -5.53
C GLU A 62 -0.45 7.33 -6.36
N ILE A 63 -0.20 7.56 -7.64
CA ILE A 63 0.40 6.55 -8.51
C ILE A 63 1.75 7.07 -8.97
N PHE A 64 2.79 6.28 -8.68
CA PHE A 64 4.14 6.59 -9.11
C PHE A 64 4.48 5.64 -10.25
N ASN A 65 4.79 6.19 -11.42
CA ASN A 65 5.07 5.36 -12.59
C ASN A 65 6.57 5.22 -12.81
N MET A 66 7.05 3.98 -12.77
CA MET A 66 8.46 3.70 -13.08
C MET A 66 8.65 3.74 -14.60
N LYS A 67 9.82 4.16 -15.04
CA LYS A 67 10.10 4.24 -16.47
C LYS A 67 10.40 2.88 -17.06
N GLN A 68 10.93 1.96 -16.27
CA GLN A 68 11.28 0.62 -16.70
C GLN A 68 10.85 -0.37 -15.66
N ASN A 69 10.53 -1.58 -16.08
CA ASN A 69 10.20 -2.65 -15.16
C ASN A 69 11.43 -3.01 -14.34
N ARG A 70 11.32 -2.96 -13.02
CA ARG A 70 12.44 -3.21 -12.11
C ARG A 70 12.19 -4.36 -11.15
N GLY A 71 10.95 -4.88 -11.10
CA GLY A 71 10.54 -5.88 -10.13
C GLY A 71 10.08 -5.25 -8.83
N HIS A 72 9.21 -5.94 -8.12
CA HIS A 72 8.55 -5.38 -6.94
C HIS A 72 9.52 -5.01 -5.83
N ALA A 73 10.59 -5.81 -5.63
CA ALA A 73 11.56 -5.52 -4.59
C ALA A 73 12.25 -4.17 -4.81
N ARG A 74 12.65 -3.89 -6.06
CA ARG A 74 13.30 -2.62 -6.39
C ARG A 74 12.32 -1.47 -6.32
N CYS A 75 11.09 -1.68 -6.76
CA CYS A 75 10.04 -0.67 -6.66
C CYS A 75 9.81 -0.28 -5.21
N ASN A 76 9.71 -1.27 -4.33
CA ASN A 76 9.51 -1.02 -2.91
C ASN A 76 10.70 -0.27 -2.32
N ALA A 77 11.93 -0.67 -2.65
CA ALA A 77 13.12 -0.02 -2.12
C ALA A 77 13.17 1.45 -2.54
N PHE A 78 12.88 1.72 -3.80
CA PHE A 78 12.87 3.08 -4.33
C PHE A 78 11.79 3.92 -3.64
N ALA A 79 10.60 3.38 -3.54
CA ALA A 79 9.47 4.09 -2.97
C ALA A 79 9.66 4.35 -1.47
N ILE A 80 10.20 3.38 -0.74
CA ILE A 80 10.49 3.55 0.68
C ILE A 80 11.49 4.68 0.87
N ARG A 81 12.54 4.72 0.05
CA ARG A 81 13.54 5.78 0.13
C ARG A 81 12.91 7.15 -0.17
N TYR A 82 12.09 7.22 -1.20
CA TYR A 82 11.40 8.44 -1.58
C TYR A 82 10.50 8.94 -0.46
N LEU A 83 9.67 8.04 0.10
CA LEU A 83 8.74 8.38 1.15
C LEU A 83 9.44 8.75 2.45
N SER A 84 10.56 8.08 2.76
CA SER A 84 11.31 8.40 3.96
C SER A 84 11.85 9.81 3.93
N LYS A 85 12.22 10.30 2.76
CA LYS A 85 12.70 11.67 2.64
C LYS A 85 11.57 12.67 2.84
N LYS A 86 10.36 12.34 2.45
CA LYS A 86 9.22 13.23 2.65
C LYS A 86 8.75 13.25 4.10
N GLY A 87 8.80 12.11 4.76
CA GLY A 87 8.60 12.03 6.20
C GLY A 87 7.25 12.45 6.76
N ASN A 88 6.18 12.45 5.94
CA ASN A 88 4.90 12.91 6.42
C ASN A 88 3.93 11.77 6.77
N PHE A 89 4.47 10.72 7.36
CA PHE A 89 3.67 9.60 7.85
C PHE A 89 4.32 9.03 9.12
N ASP A 90 3.52 8.34 9.92
CA ASP A 90 4.02 7.69 11.13
C ASP A 90 4.43 6.25 10.86
N HIS A 91 3.72 5.58 9.97
CA HIS A 91 4.00 4.19 9.66
C HIS A 91 3.81 3.93 8.18
N LEU A 92 4.60 3.00 7.65
CA LEU A 92 4.50 2.58 6.27
C LEU A 92 4.20 1.08 6.23
N ILE A 93 3.15 0.69 5.53
CA ILE A 93 2.80 -0.71 5.36
C ILE A 93 3.02 -1.07 3.90
N VAL A 94 3.79 -2.13 3.64
CA VAL A 94 4.07 -2.59 2.28
C VAL A 94 3.24 -3.82 2.01
N MET A 95 2.46 -3.80 0.94
CA MET A 95 1.60 -4.91 0.53
C MET A 95 1.83 -5.23 -0.93
N ASP A 96 1.57 -6.49 -1.32
CA ASP A 96 1.64 -6.88 -2.72
C ASP A 96 0.27 -6.72 -3.35
N GLY A 97 0.22 -6.24 -4.57
CA GLY A 97 -1.05 -6.05 -5.28
C GLY A 97 -1.44 -7.21 -6.16
N ASP A 98 -1.07 -8.44 -5.77
CA ASP A 98 -1.31 -9.62 -6.58
C ASP A 98 -2.65 -10.32 -6.33
N GLY A 99 -3.45 -9.78 -5.43
CA GLY A 99 -4.78 -10.32 -5.15
C GLY A 99 -4.81 -11.45 -4.15
N GLU A 100 -3.66 -11.78 -3.56
CA GLU A 100 -3.61 -12.87 -2.59
C GLU A 100 -3.75 -12.42 -1.15
N ASP A 101 -3.88 -11.10 -0.93
CA ASP A 101 -4.02 -10.60 0.42
C ASP A 101 -5.41 -10.89 0.97
N ARG A 102 -5.45 -11.36 2.20
CA ARG A 102 -6.70 -11.65 2.88
C ARG A 102 -7.03 -10.55 3.88
N PRO A 103 -8.30 -10.32 4.15
CA PRO A 103 -8.67 -9.28 5.11
C PRO A 103 -8.00 -9.44 6.47
N GLU A 104 -7.81 -10.67 6.94
CA GLU A 104 -7.17 -10.93 8.23
C GLU A 104 -5.71 -10.49 8.21
N GLU A 105 -5.01 -10.69 7.09
CA GLU A 105 -3.62 -10.29 6.98
C GLU A 105 -3.50 -8.77 6.94
N ILE A 106 -4.40 -8.12 6.22
CA ILE A 106 -4.43 -6.66 6.14
C ILE A 106 -4.65 -6.10 7.54
N LYS A 107 -5.62 -6.64 8.25
CA LYS A 107 -5.94 -6.20 9.60
C LYS A 107 -4.74 -6.38 10.54
N TYR A 108 -4.06 -7.51 10.41
CA TYR A 108 -2.88 -7.79 11.22
C TYR A 108 -1.79 -6.74 11.01
N LEU A 109 -1.51 -6.40 9.75
CA LEU A 109 -0.48 -5.41 9.42
C LEU A 109 -0.87 -4.03 9.97
N VAL A 110 -2.11 -3.65 9.81
CA VAL A 110 -2.59 -2.36 10.31
C VAL A 110 -2.49 -2.31 11.83
N ASN A 111 -2.89 -3.38 12.51
CA ASN A 111 -2.81 -3.42 13.96
C ASN A 111 -1.37 -3.36 14.45
N GLN A 112 -0.45 -4.04 13.76
CA GLN A 112 0.96 -3.97 14.12
C GLN A 112 1.48 -2.54 14.00
N ALA A 113 1.13 -1.85 12.92
CA ALA A 113 1.55 -0.47 12.72
C ALA A 113 1.00 0.43 13.82
N LEU A 114 -0.26 0.22 14.20
CA LEU A 114 -0.89 1.05 15.22
C LEU A 114 -0.33 0.83 16.62
N GLU A 115 0.23 -0.35 16.89
CA GLU A 115 0.81 -0.64 18.18
C GLU A 115 2.19 -0.02 18.36
N ASP A 116 2.88 0.30 17.25
CA ASP A 116 4.18 0.91 17.34
C ASP A 116 4.06 2.37 17.72
N GLN A 117 4.90 2.83 18.62
CA GLN A 117 4.90 4.23 19.02
C GLN A 117 5.93 5.04 18.26
N GLU A 118 6.80 4.38 17.49
CA GLU A 118 7.80 5.06 16.69
C GLU A 118 7.47 4.89 15.22
N VAL A 119 8.05 5.71 14.36
CA VAL A 119 7.89 5.57 12.92
C VAL A 119 8.45 4.22 12.52
N SER A 120 7.67 3.45 11.79
CA SER A 120 8.06 2.09 11.45
C SER A 120 7.64 1.71 10.05
N VAL A 121 8.30 0.69 9.52
CA VAL A 121 7.92 0.07 8.26
C VAL A 121 7.45 -1.35 8.57
N VAL A 122 6.22 -1.65 8.22
CA VAL A 122 5.64 -2.97 8.42
C VAL A 122 5.38 -3.58 7.06
N ALA A 123 5.97 -4.73 6.79
CA ALA A 123 5.82 -5.37 5.50
C ALA A 123 5.14 -6.72 5.63
N LYS A 124 4.35 -7.06 4.63
CA LYS A 124 3.75 -8.37 4.57
C LYS A 124 4.86 -9.38 4.35
N ARG A 125 4.90 -10.43 5.17
CA ARG A 125 5.89 -11.43 4.97
C ARG A 125 5.56 -12.22 3.77
N VAL A 126 6.57 -12.49 2.98
CA VAL A 126 6.39 -13.33 1.84
C VAL A 126 6.21 -14.74 2.31
N LYS A 127 5.11 -15.36 1.91
CA LYS A 127 4.93 -16.63 2.30
C LYS A 127 5.62 -17.43 1.45
N ARG A 128 6.21 -18.29 1.81
CA ARG A 128 6.86 -19.08 1.06
C ARG A 128 6.14 -20.18 0.96
N SER A 129 5.96 -20.58 0.40
CA SER A 129 5.18 -21.75 0.33
C SER A 129 5.71 -22.79 -0.36
#